data_9443f936f0cf8b92a22aaacb009b9158
#
_entry.id   9443f936f0cf8b92a22aaacb009b9158
#
_cell.length_a   1.000
_cell.length_b   1.000
_cell.length_c   1.000
_cell.angle_alpha   90.00
_cell.angle_beta   90.00
_cell.angle_gamma   90.00
#
_symmetry.space_group_name_H-M   'P 1'
#
loop_
_entity.id
_entity.type
_entity.pdbx_description
1 polymer ?
#
loop_
_entity_poly.entity_id
_entity_poly.type
_entity_poly.pdbx_seq_one_letter_code
_entity_poly.pdbx_strand_id
1 'polypeptide(L)'
;MHSVRRRGLGAAALVLAAAGLLAGCTSTQHAAKRMQLDSARERAAQLSTRVTSANPLITATRVATVSGGGATAFVVTVHNGSRRAATDLPISVGYSLPGGRRVYLNAGTTLNYFEAHLPAIFSGRSSVWVYTANAELPRGARPFALVGSKPAAPALLTETNVRIRLTWTEVRAGTVRIKLDNPTSVPQYQLQVYAYAQRSGHYIAAANATVVDLGAGSKQSLTLHLVGEADGARLQIEAIPTILQ
;
A
#
# COMPACT_ATOMS: atom_id res chain seq x y z
N MET A 1 52.29 53.76 -14.89
CA MET A 1 51.46 53.65 -13.72
C MET A 1 50.07 53.23 -14.16
N HIS A 2 49.68 51.97 -14.11
CA HIS A 2 48.30 51.50 -14.11
C HIS A 2 48.25 50.09 -13.52
N SER A 3 47.85 50.05 -12.27
CA SER A 3 47.57 48.82 -11.52
C SER A 3 46.10 48.41 -11.74
N VAL A 4 45.85 47.28 -12.37
CA VAL A 4 44.50 46.71 -12.52
C VAL A 4 44.32 45.61 -11.48
N ARG A 5 43.40 45.86 -10.58
CA ARG A 5 42.92 44.96 -9.53
C ARG A 5 42.26 43.66 -10.16
N ARG A 6 42.88 42.51 -9.95
CA ARG A 6 42.24 41.20 -10.08
C ARG A 6 41.93 40.67 -8.66
N ARG A 7 40.71 40.90 -8.21
CA ARG A 7 40.17 40.22 -7.02
C ARG A 7 38.67 40.09 -7.24
N GLY A 8 38.14 38.87 -7.43
CA GLY A 8 36.69 38.66 -7.41
C GLY A 8 36.14 37.39 -8.01
N LEU A 9 36.94 36.45 -8.52
CA LEU A 9 36.44 35.24 -9.19
C LEU A 9 36.57 33.93 -8.37
N GLY A 10 37.20 33.96 -7.19
CA GLY A 10 37.44 32.73 -6.40
C GLY A 10 36.31 32.29 -5.46
N ALA A 11 35.45 33.23 -5.05
CA ALA A 11 34.44 32.93 -4.02
C ALA A 11 33.16 32.27 -4.56
N ALA A 12 32.77 32.55 -5.79
CA ALA A 12 31.55 32.00 -6.38
C ALA A 12 31.67 30.52 -6.76
N ALA A 13 32.88 30.06 -7.14
CA ALA A 13 33.09 28.66 -7.52
C ALA A 13 33.05 27.69 -6.32
N LEU A 14 33.45 28.15 -5.13
CA LEU A 14 33.46 27.29 -3.93
C LEU A 14 32.03 27.03 -3.38
N VAL A 15 31.11 27.99 -3.53
CA VAL A 15 29.72 27.86 -3.03
C VAL A 15 28.93 26.86 -3.90
N LEU A 16 29.17 26.85 -5.22
CA LEU A 16 28.51 25.90 -6.12
C LEU A 16 28.95 24.45 -5.94
N ALA A 17 30.22 24.21 -5.57
CA ALA A 17 30.73 22.88 -5.28
C ALA A 17 30.16 22.29 -3.98
N ALA A 18 29.93 23.10 -2.95
CA ALA A 18 29.36 22.66 -1.69
C ALA A 18 27.87 22.29 -1.80
N ALA A 19 27.08 22.97 -2.66
CA ALA A 19 25.67 22.66 -2.88
C ALA A 19 25.49 21.32 -3.63
N GLY A 20 26.39 20.97 -4.54
CA GLY A 20 26.36 19.69 -5.26
C GLY A 20 26.64 18.46 -4.37
N LEU A 21 27.47 18.59 -3.35
CA LEU A 21 27.81 17.50 -2.44
C LEU A 21 26.67 17.15 -1.46
N LEU A 22 25.87 18.14 -1.05
CA LEU A 22 24.74 17.93 -0.16
C LEU A 22 23.56 17.23 -0.87
N ALA A 23 23.32 17.52 -2.15
CA ALA A 23 22.27 16.86 -2.93
C ALA A 23 22.59 15.38 -3.22
N GLY A 24 23.86 15.03 -3.40
CA GLY A 24 24.33 13.65 -3.60
C GLY A 24 24.14 12.77 -2.35
N CYS A 25 24.38 13.31 -1.16
CA CYS A 25 24.26 12.55 0.09
C CYS A 25 22.81 12.16 0.43
N THR A 26 21.83 13.03 0.16
CA THR A 26 20.42 12.72 0.42
C THR A 26 19.88 11.62 -0.48
N SER A 27 20.25 11.61 -1.77
CA SER A 27 19.84 10.57 -2.71
C SER A 27 20.40 9.20 -2.33
N THR A 28 21.64 9.13 -1.86
CA THR A 28 22.29 7.89 -1.43
C THR A 28 21.66 7.34 -0.15
N GLN A 29 21.32 8.20 0.81
CA GLN A 29 20.63 7.79 2.04
C GLN A 29 19.22 7.26 1.77
N HIS A 30 18.47 7.89 0.86
CA HIS A 30 17.16 7.39 0.44
C HIS A 30 17.26 6.04 -0.28
N ALA A 31 18.24 5.85 -1.14
CA ALA A 31 18.49 4.58 -1.81
C ALA A 31 18.85 3.47 -0.80
N ALA A 32 19.74 3.77 0.16
CA ALA A 32 20.11 2.82 1.22
C ALA A 32 18.91 2.43 2.10
N LYS A 33 18.10 3.39 2.52
CA LYS A 33 16.88 3.15 3.31
C LYS A 33 15.87 2.28 2.53
N ARG A 34 15.69 2.55 1.24
CA ARG A 34 14.85 1.72 0.36
C ARG A 34 15.35 0.28 0.34
N MET A 35 16.64 0.06 0.03
CA MET A 35 17.23 -1.28 -0.02
C MET A 35 17.09 -2.03 1.31
N GLN A 36 17.26 -1.36 2.43
CA GLN A 36 17.04 -1.95 3.76
C GLN A 36 15.59 -2.37 3.98
N LEU A 37 14.63 -1.52 3.61
CA LEU A 37 13.20 -1.83 3.72
C LEU A 37 12.80 -2.98 2.81
N ASP A 38 13.23 -2.96 1.55
CA ASP A 38 12.93 -4.01 0.58
C ASP A 38 13.51 -5.35 1.05
N SER A 39 14.78 -5.37 1.48
CA SER A 39 15.41 -6.59 2.03
C SER A 39 14.74 -7.11 3.30
N ALA A 40 14.25 -6.22 4.17
CA ALA A 40 13.51 -6.61 5.38
C ALA A 40 12.14 -7.21 5.01
N ARG A 41 11.44 -6.61 4.04
CA ARG A 41 10.15 -7.08 3.55
C ARG A 41 10.25 -8.40 2.79
N GLU A 42 11.27 -8.56 1.95
CA GLU A 42 11.55 -9.83 1.26
C GLU A 42 11.80 -10.97 2.25
N ARG A 43 12.62 -10.76 3.27
CA ARG A 43 12.84 -11.75 4.32
C ARG A 43 11.56 -12.08 5.09
N ALA A 44 10.75 -11.08 5.39
CA ALA A 44 9.48 -11.30 6.07
C ALA A 44 8.45 -12.03 5.18
N ALA A 45 8.42 -11.76 3.88
CA ALA A 45 7.56 -12.46 2.92
C ALA A 45 7.93 -13.94 2.76
N GLN A 46 9.23 -14.28 2.85
CA GLN A 46 9.71 -15.67 2.82
C GLN A 46 9.26 -16.48 4.05
N LEU A 47 9.02 -15.82 5.17
CA LEU A 47 8.48 -16.42 6.38
C LEU A 47 6.95 -16.46 6.28
N SER A 48 6.41 -17.34 5.45
CA SER A 48 4.96 -17.57 5.23
C SER A 48 4.11 -17.28 6.48
N THR A 49 3.53 -16.08 6.56
CA THR A 49 2.82 -15.62 7.75
C THR A 49 1.35 -15.98 7.66
N ARG A 50 1.03 -17.24 7.96
CA ARG A 50 -0.37 -17.62 8.17
C ARG A 50 -0.84 -17.06 9.50
N VAL A 51 -1.81 -16.16 9.47
CA VAL A 51 -2.47 -15.69 10.68
C VAL A 51 -3.41 -16.78 11.18
N THR A 52 -3.12 -17.32 12.35
CA THR A 52 -3.95 -18.36 13.02
C THR A 52 -4.72 -17.77 14.20
N SER A 53 -4.24 -16.67 14.78
CA SER A 53 -4.86 -15.97 15.89
C SER A 53 -5.21 -14.53 15.51
N ALA A 54 -6.46 -14.15 15.68
CA ALA A 54 -6.93 -12.80 15.37
C ALA A 54 -6.40 -11.76 16.38
N ASN A 55 -6.08 -10.57 15.88
CA ASN A 55 -5.81 -9.41 16.73
C ASN A 55 -7.08 -9.00 17.49
N PRO A 56 -7.03 -8.81 18.80
CA PRO A 56 -8.22 -8.46 19.59
C PRO A 56 -8.69 -7.01 19.38
N LEU A 57 -7.82 -6.11 18.93
CA LEU A 57 -8.11 -4.68 18.77
C LEU A 57 -8.22 -4.23 17.32
N ILE A 58 -7.59 -4.95 16.39
CA ILE A 58 -7.62 -4.61 14.97
C ILE A 58 -8.25 -5.77 14.22
N THR A 59 -9.46 -5.57 13.75
CA THR A 59 -10.29 -6.68 13.27
C THR A 59 -10.80 -6.45 11.84
N ALA A 60 -10.96 -7.54 11.10
CA ALA A 60 -11.70 -7.53 9.84
C ALA A 60 -13.20 -7.46 10.17
N THR A 61 -13.83 -6.32 9.97
CA THR A 61 -15.26 -6.09 10.28
C THR A 61 -16.18 -6.49 9.14
N ARG A 62 -15.65 -6.52 7.90
CA ARG A 62 -16.39 -6.98 6.71
C ARG A 62 -15.43 -7.69 5.78
N VAL A 63 -15.86 -8.82 5.25
CA VAL A 63 -15.16 -9.55 4.18
C VAL A 63 -16.15 -9.79 3.06
N ALA A 64 -15.85 -9.31 1.88
CA ALA A 64 -16.64 -9.54 0.68
C ALA A 64 -15.72 -10.05 -0.44
N THR A 65 -16.31 -10.74 -1.41
CA THR A 65 -15.63 -11.20 -2.59
C THR A 65 -16.33 -10.72 -3.84
N VAL A 66 -15.54 -10.42 -4.86
CA VAL A 66 -16.00 -10.13 -6.21
C VAL A 66 -15.30 -11.10 -7.14
N SER A 67 -16.04 -11.77 -7.99
CA SER A 67 -15.49 -12.72 -8.96
C SER A 67 -15.74 -12.21 -10.39
N GLY A 68 -14.77 -12.47 -11.26
CA GLY A 68 -14.84 -12.12 -12.68
C GLY A 68 -13.54 -12.48 -13.40
N GLY A 69 -13.64 -12.88 -14.68
CA GLY A 69 -12.47 -13.17 -15.50
C GLY A 69 -11.57 -14.29 -14.97
N GLY A 70 -12.11 -15.27 -14.24
CA GLY A 70 -11.32 -16.36 -13.64
C GLY A 70 -10.56 -15.97 -12.37
N ALA A 71 -10.80 -14.77 -11.84
CA ALA A 71 -10.18 -14.25 -10.63
C ALA A 71 -11.20 -13.91 -9.54
N THR A 72 -10.74 -13.82 -8.30
CA THR A 72 -11.55 -13.35 -7.17
C THR A 72 -10.80 -12.26 -6.40
N ALA A 73 -11.40 -11.09 -6.26
CA ALA A 73 -10.94 -10.05 -5.38
C ALA A 73 -11.61 -10.16 -4.00
N PHE A 74 -10.81 -10.17 -2.96
CA PHE A 74 -11.24 -10.06 -1.56
C PHE A 74 -11.20 -8.60 -1.16
N VAL A 75 -12.32 -8.06 -0.71
CA VAL A 75 -12.42 -6.69 -0.19
C VAL A 75 -12.66 -6.79 1.31
N VAL A 76 -11.67 -6.41 2.08
CA VAL A 76 -11.65 -6.55 3.54
C VAL A 76 -11.68 -5.16 4.17
N THR A 77 -12.74 -4.86 4.90
CA THR A 77 -12.77 -3.67 5.76
C THR A 77 -12.14 -4.03 7.10
N VAL A 78 -11.07 -3.36 7.45
CA VAL A 78 -10.36 -3.53 8.73
C VAL A 78 -10.63 -2.31 9.60
N HIS A 79 -10.93 -2.52 10.86
CA HIS A 79 -11.11 -1.47 11.87
C HIS A 79 -10.02 -1.57 12.94
N ASN A 80 -9.40 -0.45 13.27
CA ASN A 80 -8.45 -0.33 14.36
C ASN A 80 -9.13 0.30 15.58
N GLY A 81 -9.58 -0.54 16.51
CA GLY A 81 -10.15 -0.12 17.80
C GLY A 81 -9.11 0.28 18.86
N SER A 82 -7.81 0.20 18.53
CA SER A 82 -6.76 0.61 19.45
C SER A 82 -6.55 2.14 19.47
N ARG A 83 -5.86 2.62 20.51
CA ARG A 83 -5.50 4.05 20.62
C ARG A 83 -4.23 4.44 19.86
N ARG A 84 -3.67 3.54 19.06
CA ARG A 84 -2.40 3.74 18.32
C ARG A 84 -2.58 3.35 16.87
N ALA A 85 -1.87 4.05 15.99
CA ALA A 85 -1.72 3.59 14.62
C ALA A 85 -0.91 2.29 14.58
N ALA A 86 -1.18 1.47 13.58
CA ALA A 86 -0.44 0.23 13.37
C ALA A 86 -0.01 0.13 11.91
N THR A 87 1.16 -0.48 11.67
CA THR A 87 1.73 -0.69 10.33
C THR A 87 2.16 -2.13 10.16
N ASP A 88 2.26 -2.54 8.90
CA ASP A 88 2.78 -3.87 8.53
C ASP A 88 2.10 -5.02 9.30
N LEU A 89 0.78 -4.93 9.49
CA LEU A 89 0.03 -5.97 10.20
C LEU A 89 -0.16 -7.19 9.29
N PRO A 90 0.19 -8.39 9.75
CA PRO A 90 -0.08 -9.59 8.97
C PRO A 90 -1.59 -9.78 8.80
N ILE A 91 -1.99 -10.09 7.59
CA ILE A 91 -3.38 -10.38 7.24
C ILE A 91 -3.45 -11.65 6.40
N SER A 92 -4.34 -12.55 6.76
CA SER A 92 -4.63 -13.75 5.97
C SER A 92 -6.06 -13.72 5.46
N VAL A 93 -6.21 -14.06 4.18
CA VAL A 93 -7.52 -14.24 3.54
C VAL A 93 -7.64 -15.64 2.95
N GLY A 94 -8.87 -16.07 2.79
CA GLY A 94 -9.19 -17.35 2.19
C GLY A 94 -10.67 -17.67 2.30
N TYR A 95 -10.98 -18.94 2.27
CA TYR A 95 -12.35 -19.42 2.38
C TYR A 95 -12.45 -20.67 3.25
N SER A 96 -13.60 -20.85 3.87
CA SER A 96 -13.96 -22.08 4.57
C SER A 96 -14.88 -22.90 3.68
N LEU A 97 -14.59 -24.17 3.57
CA LEU A 97 -15.45 -25.15 2.91
C LEU A 97 -16.55 -25.66 3.86
N PRO A 98 -17.63 -26.25 3.33
CA PRO A 98 -18.54 -27.06 4.14
C PRO A 98 -17.72 -28.09 4.96
N GLY A 99 -18.03 -28.22 6.25
CA GLY A 99 -17.23 -29.03 7.18
C GLY A 99 -16.10 -28.26 7.89
N GLY A 100 -15.97 -26.95 7.66
CA GLY A 100 -15.10 -26.07 8.45
C GLY A 100 -13.62 -26.00 8.04
N ARG A 101 -13.19 -26.78 7.04
CA ARG A 101 -11.82 -26.74 6.53
C ARG A 101 -11.51 -25.37 5.90
N ARG A 102 -10.46 -24.70 6.38
CA ARG A 102 -9.99 -23.42 5.85
C ARG A 102 -8.92 -23.60 4.79
N VAL A 103 -9.04 -22.84 3.71
CA VAL A 103 -8.04 -22.69 2.66
C VAL A 103 -7.56 -21.25 2.66
N TYR A 104 -6.27 -21.05 2.87
CA TYR A 104 -5.63 -19.74 2.86
C TYR A 104 -5.11 -19.44 1.47
N LEU A 105 -5.43 -18.27 0.91
CA LEU A 105 -5.06 -17.92 -0.46
C LEU A 105 -3.81 -17.05 -0.53
N ASN A 106 -3.54 -16.29 0.50
CA ASN A 106 -2.37 -15.42 0.59
C ASN A 106 -1.33 -15.93 1.60
N ALA A 107 -1.11 -17.22 1.68
CA ALA A 107 -0.13 -17.85 2.57
C ALA A 107 1.06 -18.49 1.82
N GLY A 108 1.35 -18.02 0.59
CA GLY A 108 2.45 -18.53 -0.24
C GLY A 108 3.75 -17.76 -0.03
N THR A 109 4.87 -18.38 -0.40
CA THR A 109 6.22 -17.80 -0.31
C THR A 109 6.57 -16.88 -1.50
N THR A 110 5.72 -16.84 -2.53
CA THR A 110 5.92 -16.04 -3.77
C THR A 110 5.15 -14.72 -3.78
N LEU A 111 4.50 -14.39 -2.68
CA LEU A 111 3.69 -13.19 -2.56
C LEU A 111 4.54 -11.94 -2.34
N ASN A 112 4.09 -10.81 -2.87
CA ASN A 112 4.59 -9.52 -2.45
C ASN A 112 4.25 -9.28 -0.97
N TYR A 113 5.09 -8.55 -0.25
CA TYR A 113 4.94 -8.33 1.19
C TYR A 113 3.52 -7.86 1.57
N PHE A 114 2.97 -6.88 0.85
CA PHE A 114 1.65 -6.32 1.15
C PHE A 114 0.46 -7.13 0.63
N GLU A 115 0.69 -8.23 -0.07
CA GLU A 115 -0.35 -9.25 -0.33
C GLU A 115 -0.67 -10.09 0.91
N ALA A 116 0.21 -10.02 1.93
CA ALA A 116 0.02 -10.67 3.22
C ALA A 116 0.10 -9.71 4.42
N HIS A 117 0.25 -8.40 4.18
CA HIS A 117 0.34 -7.40 5.23
C HIS A 117 -0.49 -6.16 4.90
N LEU A 118 -1.21 -5.65 5.90
CA LEU A 118 -1.88 -4.34 5.83
C LEU A 118 -0.81 -3.25 6.05
N PRO A 119 -0.64 -2.28 5.12
CA PRO A 119 0.43 -1.28 5.22
C PRO A 119 0.34 -0.42 6.47
N ALA A 120 -0.79 0.24 6.65
CA ALA A 120 -1.05 1.10 7.79
C ALA A 120 -2.54 1.21 8.10
N ILE A 121 -2.87 1.41 9.37
CA ILE A 121 -4.21 1.77 9.81
C ILE A 121 -4.13 2.68 11.03
N PHE A 122 -4.75 3.86 10.96
CA PHE A 122 -4.73 4.84 12.04
C PHE A 122 -5.68 4.48 13.18
N SER A 123 -5.42 5.02 14.36
CA SER A 123 -6.23 4.83 15.57
C SER A 123 -7.70 5.19 15.34
N GLY A 124 -8.63 4.33 15.74
CA GLY A 124 -10.08 4.56 15.62
C GLY A 124 -10.60 4.62 14.16
N ARG A 125 -9.78 4.30 13.17
CA ARG A 125 -10.14 4.37 11.75
C ARG A 125 -10.43 2.99 11.18
N SER A 126 -11.17 3.01 10.07
CA SER A 126 -11.32 1.85 9.19
C SER A 126 -10.62 2.13 7.87
N SER A 127 -10.06 1.08 7.27
CA SER A 127 -9.45 1.10 5.95
C SER A 127 -9.92 -0.12 5.16
N VAL A 128 -9.88 -0.01 3.84
CA VAL A 128 -10.16 -1.15 2.96
C VAL A 128 -8.83 -1.71 2.46
N TRP A 129 -8.68 -3.01 2.58
CA TRP A 129 -7.58 -3.76 2.01
C TRP A 129 -8.12 -4.72 0.95
N VAL A 130 -7.46 -4.78 -0.20
CA VAL A 130 -7.89 -5.62 -1.33
C VAL A 130 -6.78 -6.61 -1.68
N TYR A 131 -7.16 -7.87 -1.85
CA TYR A 131 -6.31 -8.94 -2.36
C TYR A 131 -6.98 -9.63 -3.55
N THR A 132 -6.26 -9.81 -4.64
CA THR A 132 -6.77 -10.50 -5.83
C THR A 132 -6.11 -11.85 -5.98
N ALA A 133 -6.91 -12.91 -5.97
CA ALA A 133 -6.49 -14.28 -6.25
C ALA A 133 -6.82 -14.63 -7.71
N ASN A 134 -5.88 -15.25 -8.42
CA ASN A 134 -6.06 -15.77 -9.77
C ASN A 134 -6.79 -17.14 -9.73
N ALA A 135 -7.91 -17.18 -9.05
CA ALA A 135 -8.75 -18.37 -8.91
C ALA A 135 -10.18 -17.95 -8.53
N GLU A 136 -11.14 -18.72 -8.97
CA GLU A 136 -12.53 -18.60 -8.52
C GLU A 136 -12.74 -19.39 -7.22
N LEU A 137 -13.64 -18.91 -6.38
CA LEU A 137 -13.99 -19.62 -5.16
C LEU A 137 -14.89 -20.82 -5.46
N PRO A 138 -14.68 -21.96 -4.80
CA PRO A 138 -15.58 -23.10 -4.92
C PRO A 138 -17.01 -22.74 -4.48
N ARG A 139 -17.99 -23.41 -5.09
CA ARG A 139 -19.39 -23.24 -4.72
C ARG A 139 -19.63 -23.53 -3.24
N GLY A 140 -20.31 -22.65 -2.53
CA GLY A 140 -20.59 -22.77 -1.11
C GLY A 140 -19.41 -22.39 -0.20
N ALA A 141 -18.29 -21.93 -0.75
CA ALA A 141 -17.19 -21.39 0.01
C ALA A 141 -17.61 -20.11 0.75
N ARG A 142 -17.19 -19.97 2.00
CA ARG A 142 -17.42 -18.77 2.81
C ARG A 142 -16.11 -18.02 2.97
N PRO A 143 -15.99 -16.77 2.44
CA PRO A 143 -14.77 -16.00 2.57
C PRO A 143 -14.50 -15.64 4.02
N PHE A 144 -13.23 -15.57 4.41
CA PHE A 144 -12.77 -15.06 5.70
C PHE A 144 -11.52 -14.19 5.53
N ALA A 145 -11.30 -13.32 6.52
CA ALA A 145 -10.05 -12.60 6.72
C ALA A 145 -9.70 -12.59 8.20
N LEU A 146 -8.41 -12.69 8.49
CA LEU A 146 -7.86 -12.61 9.84
C LEU A 146 -6.71 -11.61 9.85
N VAL A 147 -6.79 -10.61 10.72
CA VAL A 147 -5.68 -9.68 10.98
C VAL A 147 -4.92 -10.22 12.19
N GLY A 148 -3.62 -10.40 12.06
CA GLY A 148 -2.77 -10.88 13.14
C GLY A 148 -2.20 -9.76 13.99
N SER A 149 -1.57 -10.14 15.08
CA SER A 149 -0.82 -9.23 15.92
C SER A 149 0.63 -9.15 15.43
N LYS A 150 1.19 -7.95 15.42
CA LYS A 150 2.62 -7.73 15.24
C LYS A 150 3.22 -7.44 16.63
N PRO A 151 4.46 -7.88 16.92
CA PRO A 151 5.17 -7.39 18.11
C PRO A 151 5.15 -5.87 18.10
N ALA A 152 4.88 -5.27 19.27
CA ALA A 152 4.75 -3.82 19.38
C ALA A 152 6.01 -3.13 18.86
N ALA A 153 5.91 -2.47 17.71
CA ALA A 153 6.92 -1.52 17.30
C ALA A 153 6.87 -0.31 18.24
N PRO A 154 8.01 0.32 18.55
CA PRO A 154 8.00 1.52 19.36
C PRO A 154 7.08 2.57 18.76
N ALA A 155 6.35 3.27 19.62
CA ALA A 155 5.23 4.15 19.32
C ALA A 155 5.67 5.49 18.71
N LEU A 156 6.30 5.49 17.54
CA LEU A 156 6.76 6.71 16.85
C LEU A 156 5.91 7.08 15.63
N LEU A 157 4.72 6.48 15.49
CA LEU A 157 3.80 6.89 14.47
C LEU A 157 2.89 8.00 15.03
N THR A 158 3.36 9.23 15.02
CA THR A 158 2.45 10.36 14.95
C THR A 158 1.67 10.26 13.65
N GLU A 159 0.39 10.62 13.66
CA GLU A 159 -0.45 10.74 12.45
C GLU A 159 0.16 11.83 11.55
N THR A 160 1.27 11.52 10.93
CA THR A 160 1.94 12.45 10.04
C THR A 160 1.19 12.48 8.73
N ASN A 161 1.03 13.68 8.23
CA ASN A 161 0.27 14.09 7.05
C ASN A 161 0.83 13.54 5.73
N VAL A 162 1.23 12.26 5.67
CA VAL A 162 1.58 11.61 4.41
C VAL A 162 0.28 11.33 3.67
N ARG A 163 -0.18 12.30 2.91
CA ARG A 163 -1.38 12.17 2.10
C ARG A 163 -1.01 12.15 0.63
N ILE A 164 -1.19 11.00 -0.01
CA ILE A 164 -1.11 10.87 -1.46
C ILE A 164 -2.40 11.42 -2.06
N ARG A 165 -2.27 12.35 -3.02
CA ARG A 165 -3.41 12.88 -3.76
C ARG A 165 -3.73 11.94 -4.91
N LEU A 166 -5.00 11.68 -5.11
CA LEU A 166 -5.51 10.77 -6.12
C LEU A 166 -6.47 11.52 -7.04
N THR A 167 -6.28 11.35 -8.33
CA THR A 167 -7.28 11.66 -9.34
C THR A 167 -7.41 10.47 -10.28
N TRP A 168 -8.63 10.19 -10.76
CA TRP A 168 -8.84 9.07 -11.67
C TRP A 168 -9.79 9.45 -12.79
N THR A 169 -9.71 8.69 -13.87
CA THR A 169 -10.67 8.77 -14.98
C THR A 169 -11.79 7.80 -14.75
N GLU A 170 -12.87 7.98 -15.51
CA GLU A 170 -13.98 7.04 -15.56
C GLU A 170 -13.51 5.62 -15.90
N VAL A 171 -14.22 4.62 -15.36
CA VAL A 171 -13.97 3.21 -15.69
C VAL A 171 -14.37 2.93 -17.13
N ARG A 172 -13.48 2.29 -17.88
CA ARG A 172 -13.75 1.84 -19.26
C ARG A 172 -13.25 0.42 -19.43
N ALA A 173 -14.12 -0.47 -19.92
CA ALA A 173 -13.80 -1.87 -20.18
C ALA A 173 -13.05 -2.55 -19.00
N GLY A 174 -13.59 -2.39 -17.78
CA GLY A 174 -12.98 -2.98 -16.57
C GLY A 174 -11.64 -2.37 -16.14
N THR A 175 -11.24 -1.25 -16.71
CA THR A 175 -9.97 -0.56 -16.33
C THR A 175 -10.24 0.85 -15.81
N VAL A 176 -9.40 1.28 -14.87
CA VAL A 176 -9.38 2.66 -14.37
C VAL A 176 -7.96 3.20 -14.42
N ARG A 177 -7.80 4.41 -14.94
CA ARG A 177 -6.51 5.11 -14.94
C ARG A 177 -6.47 6.08 -13.76
N ILE A 178 -5.43 5.97 -12.95
CA ILE A 178 -5.22 6.74 -11.73
C ILE A 178 -3.97 7.60 -11.92
N LYS A 179 -4.04 8.85 -11.45
CA LYS A 179 -2.88 9.72 -11.26
C LYS A 179 -2.62 9.85 -9.77
N LEU A 180 -1.41 9.55 -9.37
CA LEU A 180 -0.87 9.67 -8.03
C LEU A 180 0.00 10.91 -7.97
N ASP A 181 -0.15 11.70 -6.91
CA ASP A 181 0.66 12.88 -6.61
C ASP A 181 1.10 12.80 -5.16
N ASN A 182 2.40 12.68 -4.92
CA ASN A 182 3.00 12.73 -3.59
C ASN A 182 3.53 14.14 -3.31
N PRO A 183 2.73 15.04 -2.74
CA PRO A 183 3.16 16.42 -2.46
C PRO A 183 4.07 16.53 -1.23
N THR A 184 4.38 15.42 -0.56
CA THR A 184 5.14 15.40 0.68
C THR A 184 6.63 15.23 0.43
N SER A 185 7.45 15.51 1.45
CA SER A 185 8.89 15.23 1.46
C SER A 185 9.23 13.76 1.73
N VAL A 186 8.23 12.90 1.98
CA VAL A 186 8.39 11.49 2.32
C VAL A 186 8.18 10.62 1.09
N PRO A 187 9.23 10.02 0.51
CA PRO A 187 9.06 9.08 -0.58
C PRO A 187 8.31 7.84 -0.11
N GLN A 188 7.52 7.25 -0.98
CA GLN A 188 6.78 6.02 -0.73
C GLN A 188 7.39 4.88 -1.54
N TYR A 189 7.65 3.76 -0.89
CA TYR A 189 8.15 2.53 -1.50
C TYR A 189 7.11 1.43 -1.34
N GLN A 190 6.81 0.72 -2.44
CA GLN A 190 5.76 -0.29 -2.48
C GLN A 190 4.39 0.25 -2.03
N LEU A 191 4.06 1.49 -2.43
CA LEU A 191 2.78 2.13 -2.10
C LEU A 191 1.62 1.25 -2.59
N GLN A 192 0.70 0.93 -1.68
CA GLN A 192 -0.47 0.13 -2.01
C GLN A 192 -1.62 1.00 -2.49
N VAL A 193 -2.17 0.67 -3.65
CA VAL A 193 -3.35 1.33 -4.23
C VAL A 193 -4.47 0.31 -4.35
N TYR A 194 -5.59 0.61 -3.74
CA TYR A 194 -6.79 -0.21 -3.77
C TYR A 194 -7.92 0.54 -4.48
N ALA A 195 -8.61 -0.13 -5.38
CA ALA A 195 -9.81 0.37 -6.03
C ALA A 195 -10.96 -0.60 -5.76
N TYR A 196 -12.14 -0.07 -5.45
CA TYR A 196 -13.34 -0.87 -5.27
C TYR A 196 -14.59 -0.09 -5.64
N ALA A 197 -15.55 -0.77 -6.26
CA ALA A 197 -16.80 -0.20 -6.67
C ALA A 197 -17.96 -0.82 -5.90
N GLN A 198 -18.93 0.03 -5.52
CA GLN A 198 -20.13 -0.39 -4.79
C GLN A 198 -21.38 0.02 -5.50
N ARG A 199 -22.37 -0.89 -5.47
CA ARG A 199 -23.76 -0.64 -5.89
C ARG A 199 -24.67 -1.19 -4.80
N SER A 200 -25.61 -0.35 -4.31
CA SER A 200 -26.56 -0.74 -3.25
C SER A 200 -25.89 -1.40 -2.04
N GLY A 201 -24.70 -0.90 -1.62
CA GLY A 201 -23.97 -1.42 -0.48
C GLY A 201 -23.16 -2.70 -0.71
N HIS A 202 -23.21 -3.28 -1.92
CA HIS A 202 -22.45 -4.47 -2.29
C HIS A 202 -21.24 -4.09 -3.13
N TYR A 203 -20.08 -4.73 -2.87
CA TYR A 203 -18.93 -4.62 -3.74
C TYR A 203 -19.17 -5.40 -5.02
N ILE A 204 -18.96 -4.77 -6.16
CA ILE A 204 -19.20 -5.35 -7.49
C ILE A 204 -17.96 -5.33 -8.37
N ALA A 205 -16.94 -4.57 -8.02
CA ALA A 205 -15.64 -4.62 -8.65
C ALA A 205 -14.56 -4.23 -7.64
N ALA A 206 -13.36 -4.81 -7.78
CA ALA A 206 -12.22 -4.42 -6.97
C ALA A 206 -10.89 -4.76 -7.67
N ALA A 207 -9.83 -4.03 -7.29
CA ALA A 207 -8.46 -4.28 -7.74
C ALA A 207 -7.45 -3.77 -6.69
N ASN A 208 -6.25 -4.31 -6.75
CA ASN A 208 -5.10 -3.79 -6.04
C ASN A 208 -3.90 -3.66 -6.97
N ALA A 209 -3.01 -2.73 -6.65
CA ALA A 209 -1.71 -2.64 -7.29
C ALA A 209 -0.68 -2.06 -6.33
N THR A 210 0.58 -2.34 -6.62
CA THR A 210 1.74 -1.81 -5.90
C THR A 210 2.49 -0.84 -6.80
N VAL A 211 2.69 0.38 -6.32
CA VAL A 211 3.58 1.36 -6.94
C VAL A 211 4.95 1.22 -6.27
N VAL A 212 5.92 0.73 -7.03
CA VAL A 212 7.25 0.34 -6.48
C VAL A 212 7.94 1.54 -5.84
N ASP A 213 7.87 2.70 -6.48
CA ASP A 213 8.52 3.93 -6.04
C ASP A 213 7.67 5.14 -6.43
N LEU A 214 7.31 5.96 -5.46
CA LEU A 214 6.70 7.27 -5.65
C LEU A 214 7.50 8.30 -4.86
N GLY A 215 8.47 8.92 -5.52
CA GLY A 215 9.40 9.88 -4.91
C GLY A 215 8.68 11.06 -4.25
N ALA A 216 9.38 11.76 -3.36
CA ALA A 216 8.93 13.02 -2.78
C ALA A 216 8.66 14.05 -3.87
N GLY A 217 7.54 14.75 -3.81
CA GLY A 217 7.13 15.75 -4.82
C GLY A 217 6.83 15.19 -6.22
N SER A 218 6.79 13.87 -6.39
CA SER A 218 6.63 13.24 -7.71
C SER A 218 5.17 12.90 -8.04
N LYS A 219 4.93 12.69 -9.34
CA LYS A 219 3.64 12.27 -9.90
C LYS A 219 3.83 11.02 -10.75
N GLN A 220 2.87 10.11 -10.68
CA GLN A 220 2.87 8.88 -11.49
C GLN A 220 1.47 8.53 -11.96
N SER A 221 1.37 7.87 -13.11
CA SER A 221 0.11 7.29 -13.60
C SER A 221 0.14 5.78 -13.43
N LEU A 222 -1.01 5.22 -13.08
CA LEU A 222 -1.24 3.79 -12.87
C LEU A 222 -2.53 3.39 -13.58
N THR A 223 -2.54 2.21 -14.20
CA THR A 223 -3.77 1.59 -14.71
C THR A 223 -4.08 0.37 -13.88
N LEU A 224 -5.31 0.29 -13.35
CA LEU A 224 -5.82 -0.86 -12.62
C LEU A 224 -6.82 -1.63 -13.48
N HIS A 225 -6.72 -2.96 -13.47
CA HIS A 225 -7.69 -3.87 -14.04
C HIS A 225 -8.59 -4.39 -12.91
N LEU A 226 -9.87 -4.07 -13.00
CA LEU A 226 -10.84 -4.45 -11.99
C LEU A 226 -11.28 -5.91 -12.19
N VAL A 227 -11.36 -6.66 -11.12
CA VAL A 227 -12.14 -7.91 -11.07
C VAL A 227 -13.58 -7.52 -10.86
N GLY A 228 -14.49 -8.06 -11.67
CA GLY A 228 -15.92 -7.67 -11.68
C GLY A 228 -16.23 -6.47 -12.57
N GLU A 229 -17.45 -6.00 -12.51
CA GLU A 229 -17.99 -4.95 -13.38
C GLU A 229 -18.34 -3.70 -12.58
N ALA A 230 -17.67 -2.59 -12.87
CA ALA A 230 -17.85 -1.33 -12.14
C ALA A 230 -18.74 -0.31 -12.87
N ASP A 231 -19.27 -0.64 -14.04
CA ASP A 231 -20.03 0.31 -14.86
C ASP A 231 -21.24 0.88 -14.12
N GLY A 232 -21.35 2.20 -14.09
CA GLY A 232 -22.41 2.92 -13.38
C GLY A 232 -22.36 2.81 -11.85
N ALA A 233 -21.28 2.27 -11.26
CA ALA A 233 -21.11 2.17 -9.82
C ALA A 233 -20.26 3.31 -9.26
N ARG A 234 -20.40 3.56 -7.96
CA ARG A 234 -19.53 4.48 -7.25
C ARG A 234 -18.17 3.84 -7.03
N LEU A 235 -17.17 4.29 -7.77
CA LEU A 235 -15.78 3.88 -7.59
C LEU A 235 -15.14 4.66 -6.43
N GLN A 236 -14.40 3.96 -5.58
CA GLN A 236 -13.55 4.52 -4.54
C GLN A 236 -12.12 4.01 -4.76
N ILE A 237 -11.14 4.89 -4.51
CA ILE A 237 -9.72 4.55 -4.66
C ILE A 237 -8.99 5.09 -3.44
N GLU A 238 -8.16 4.24 -2.85
CA GLU A 238 -7.34 4.55 -1.70
C GLU A 238 -5.88 4.23 -2.01
N ALA A 239 -4.96 5.14 -1.65
CA ALA A 239 -3.54 4.87 -1.61
C ALA A 239 -3.09 4.89 -0.15
N ILE A 240 -2.64 3.75 0.36
CA ILE A 240 -2.23 3.61 1.76
C ILE A 240 -0.72 3.78 1.86
N PRO A 241 -0.24 4.83 2.56
CA PRO A 241 1.18 5.05 2.77
C PRO A 241 1.85 3.84 3.42
N THR A 242 3.03 3.50 2.95
CA THR A 242 3.86 2.41 3.48
C THR A 242 5.03 2.92 4.30
N ILE A 243 5.31 4.22 4.23
CA ILE A 243 6.26 4.94 5.07
C ILE A 243 5.51 6.08 5.73
N LEU A 244 5.54 6.09 7.05
CA LEU A 244 5.03 7.16 7.90
C LEU A 244 6.23 7.80 8.61
N GLN A 245 6.19 9.10 8.82
CA GLN A 245 7.18 9.86 9.60
C GLN A 245 6.57 10.30 10.91
#